data_0c2fbb8f9346dad8338b68daea72bb01
#
_entry.id   0c2fbb8f9346dad8338b68daea72bb01
#
_cell.length_a   1.000
_cell.length_b   1.000
_cell.length_c   1.000
_cell.angle_alpha   90.00
_cell.angle_beta   90.00
_cell.angle_gamma   90.00
#
_symmetry.space_group_name_H-M   'P 1'
#
loop_
_entity.id
_entity.type
_entity.pdbx_description
1 polymer ?
#
loop_
_entity_poly.entity_id
_entity_poly.type
_entity_poly.pdbx_seq_one_letter_code
_entity_poly.pdbx_strand_id
1 'polypeptide(L)'
;MLLVDTNIFLELLLGQDKAERCEKFLEKISSGEIKAVISNFTVHAVEAILNDPTLILAFLRNVQNSSGLDVYETRLEEEMAASMLMDKIKLDFDDALHYFIAKKFEVEAIVSYDKHFDTVDIKRREPTEYL
;
A
#
# COMPACT_ATOMS: atom_id res chain seq x y z
N MET A 1 -9.33 -6.76 6.69
CA MET A 1 -7.97 -6.28 6.39
C MET A 1 -7.92 -5.65 5.01
N LEU A 2 -7.21 -4.57 4.87
CA LEU A 2 -7.03 -3.84 3.62
C LEU A 2 -5.59 -3.98 3.14
N LEU A 3 -5.37 -3.82 1.83
CA LEU A 3 -4.02 -3.58 1.32
C LEU A 3 -3.92 -2.09 0.97
N VAL A 4 -2.85 -1.42 1.40
CA VAL A 4 -2.64 0.00 1.15
C VAL A 4 -1.56 0.19 0.10
N ASP A 5 -1.91 0.86 -0.99
CA ASP A 5 -0.99 1.15 -2.07
C ASP A 5 0.00 2.24 -1.68
N THR A 6 1.16 2.21 -2.31
CA THR A 6 2.26 3.16 -2.08
C THR A 6 1.83 4.62 -2.20
N ASN A 7 0.93 4.93 -3.15
CA ASN A 7 0.52 6.32 -3.39
C ASN A 7 -0.20 6.96 -2.19
N ILE A 8 -0.81 6.17 -1.32
CA ILE A 8 -1.45 6.70 -0.12
C ILE A 8 -0.42 7.33 0.82
N PHE A 9 0.72 6.65 1.00
CA PHE A 9 1.81 7.18 1.82
C PHE A 9 2.46 8.40 1.16
N LEU A 10 2.65 8.37 -0.15
CA LEU A 10 3.29 9.46 -0.87
C LEU A 10 2.44 10.73 -0.90
N GLU A 11 1.12 10.61 -1.01
CA GLU A 11 0.22 11.76 -0.90
C GLU A 11 0.46 12.52 0.40
N LEU A 12 0.55 11.80 1.51
CA LEU A 12 0.82 12.42 2.81
C LEU A 12 2.23 12.97 2.91
N LEU A 13 3.23 12.13 2.62
CA LEU A 13 4.63 12.45 2.88
C LEU A 13 5.17 13.54 1.96
N LEU A 14 4.62 13.67 0.76
CA LEU A 14 4.99 14.72 -0.18
C LEU A 14 4.06 15.95 -0.10
N GLY A 15 3.10 15.95 0.81
CA GLY A 15 2.19 17.08 1.01
C GLY A 15 1.34 17.40 -0.19
N GLN A 16 0.82 16.37 -0.88
CA GLN A 16 0.01 16.55 -2.09
C GLN A 16 -1.45 16.87 -1.74
N ASP A 17 -2.30 17.06 -2.75
CA ASP A 17 -3.67 17.56 -2.58
C ASP A 17 -4.54 16.73 -1.61
N LYS A 18 -4.31 15.41 -1.56
CA LYS A 18 -5.11 14.49 -0.74
C LYS A 18 -4.43 14.12 0.56
N ALA A 19 -3.38 14.85 0.95
CA ALA A 19 -2.57 14.54 2.13
C ALA A 19 -3.39 14.43 3.41
N GLU A 20 -4.32 15.34 3.63
CA GLU A 20 -5.13 15.35 4.86
C GLU A 20 -6.01 14.10 4.98
N ARG A 21 -6.62 13.68 3.89
CA ARG A 21 -7.46 12.48 3.84
C ARG A 21 -6.63 11.22 4.12
N CYS A 22 -5.45 11.16 3.52
CA CYS A 22 -4.52 10.06 3.72
C CYS A 22 -4.02 10.03 5.17
N GLU A 23 -3.72 11.19 5.76
CA GLU A 23 -3.30 11.27 7.15
C GLU A 23 -4.35 10.69 8.09
N LYS A 24 -5.60 11.12 7.95
CA LYS A 24 -6.70 10.62 8.78
C LYS A 24 -6.90 9.11 8.62
N PHE A 25 -6.82 8.62 7.40
CA PHE A 25 -6.94 7.20 7.13
C PHE A 25 -5.79 6.41 7.79
N LEU A 26 -4.56 6.88 7.61
CA LEU A 26 -3.38 6.22 8.19
C LEU A 26 -3.37 6.28 9.71
N GLU A 27 -3.92 7.33 10.31
CA GLU A 27 -4.10 7.41 11.76
C GLU A 27 -5.00 6.29 12.28
N LYS A 28 -6.06 5.94 11.56
CA LYS A 28 -6.93 4.83 11.94
C LYS A 28 -6.21 3.48 11.88
N ILE A 29 -5.29 3.33 10.95
CA ILE A 29 -4.44 2.13 10.89
C ILE A 29 -3.44 2.16 12.06
N SER A 30 -2.83 3.30 12.29
CA SER A 30 -1.86 3.47 13.38
C SER A 30 -2.45 3.13 14.74
N SER A 31 -3.69 3.52 14.99
CA SER A 31 -4.39 3.22 16.25
C SER A 31 -4.90 1.78 16.36
N GLY A 32 -4.88 1.02 15.26
CA GLY A 32 -5.41 -0.34 15.22
C GLY A 32 -6.90 -0.43 14.94
N GLU A 33 -7.58 0.69 14.72
CA GLU A 33 -8.99 0.70 14.35
C GLU A 33 -9.22 0.00 13.01
N ILE A 34 -8.28 0.20 12.06
CA ILE A 34 -8.28 -0.46 10.76
C ILE A 34 -7.05 -1.35 10.67
N LYS A 35 -7.24 -2.58 10.19
CA LYS A 35 -6.15 -3.51 9.93
C LYS A 35 -5.78 -3.47 8.46
N ALA A 36 -4.48 -3.37 8.18
CA ALA A 36 -3.97 -3.26 6.82
C ALA A 36 -2.64 -3.98 6.66
N VAL A 37 -2.33 -4.30 5.42
CA VAL A 37 -1.04 -4.90 5.02
C VAL A 37 -0.42 -4.05 3.92
N ILE A 38 0.90 -3.91 3.96
CA ILE A 38 1.71 -3.37 2.88
C ILE A 38 2.85 -4.34 2.61
N SER A 39 3.47 -4.24 1.44
CA SER A 39 4.65 -5.04 1.11
C SER A 39 5.94 -4.31 1.51
N ASN A 40 7.02 -5.07 1.65
CA ASN A 40 8.36 -4.50 1.73
C ASN A 40 8.69 -3.67 0.49
N PHE A 41 8.13 -4.01 -0.68
CA PHE A 41 8.28 -3.20 -1.90
C PHE A 41 7.76 -1.77 -1.66
N THR A 42 6.59 -1.61 -1.04
CA THR A 42 6.04 -0.29 -0.71
C THR A 42 6.98 0.48 0.22
N VAL A 43 7.52 -0.18 1.24
CA VAL A 43 8.47 0.44 2.17
C VAL A 43 9.70 0.97 1.41
N HIS A 44 10.30 0.12 0.56
CA HIS A 44 11.49 0.52 -0.20
C HIS A 44 11.20 1.60 -1.24
N ALA A 45 10.03 1.56 -1.87
CA ALA A 45 9.61 2.59 -2.83
C ALA A 45 9.50 3.96 -2.15
N VAL A 46 8.87 4.01 -0.98
CA VAL A 46 8.74 5.26 -0.20
C VAL A 46 10.12 5.78 0.22
N GLU A 47 10.98 4.90 0.75
CA GLU A 47 12.34 5.26 1.14
C GLU A 47 13.11 5.89 -0.01
N ALA A 48 13.06 5.25 -1.18
CA ALA A 48 13.78 5.70 -2.36
C ALA A 48 13.29 7.07 -2.85
N ILE A 49 11.98 7.29 -2.81
CA ILE A 49 11.36 8.54 -3.26
C ILE A 49 11.66 9.67 -2.28
N LEU A 50 11.55 9.41 -0.97
CA LEU A 50 11.86 10.42 0.05
C LEU A 50 13.33 10.84 0.00
N ASN A 51 14.21 9.88 -0.12
CA ASN A 51 15.67 10.08 -0.24
C ASN A 51 16.22 11.13 0.73
N ASP A 52 15.71 11.13 1.96
CA ASP A 52 16.10 12.04 3.02
C ASP A 52 16.13 11.26 4.34
N PRO A 53 17.30 11.24 5.05
CA PRO A 53 17.43 10.36 6.22
C PRO A 53 16.47 10.69 7.35
N THR A 54 16.16 11.96 7.57
CA THR A 54 15.24 12.36 8.64
C THR A 54 13.81 11.88 8.34
N LEU A 55 13.36 12.09 7.10
CA LEU A 55 12.02 11.68 6.67
C LEU A 55 11.90 10.16 6.61
N ILE A 56 12.93 9.47 6.13
CA ILE A 56 12.95 8.01 6.06
C ILE A 56 12.84 7.42 7.48
N LEU A 57 13.63 7.92 8.41
CA LEU A 57 13.60 7.40 9.79
C LEU A 57 12.23 7.64 10.44
N ALA A 58 11.65 8.81 10.25
CA ALA A 58 10.31 9.10 10.76
C ALA A 58 9.25 8.17 10.16
N PHE A 59 9.33 7.91 8.87
CA PHE A 59 8.42 6.99 8.18
C PHE A 59 8.56 5.56 8.74
N LEU A 60 9.79 5.06 8.87
CA LEU A 60 10.03 3.70 9.36
C LEU A 60 9.55 3.52 10.81
N ARG A 61 9.77 4.52 11.65
CA ARG A 61 9.26 4.49 13.02
C ARG A 61 7.73 4.45 13.05
N ASN A 62 7.10 5.22 12.18
CA ASN A 62 5.65 5.24 12.07
C ASN A 62 5.10 3.88 11.65
N VAL A 63 5.71 3.25 10.64
CA VAL A 63 5.36 1.91 10.19
C VAL A 63 5.51 0.91 11.34
N GLN A 64 6.64 0.94 12.03
CA GLN A 64 6.93 0.03 13.14
C GLN A 64 5.94 0.17 14.29
N ASN A 65 5.49 1.39 14.57
CA ASN A 65 4.62 1.70 15.70
C ASN A 65 3.13 1.64 15.37
N SER A 66 2.77 1.41 14.11
CA SER A 66 1.35 1.31 13.69
C SER A 66 0.77 -0.04 14.05
N SER A 67 -0.10 -0.08 15.05
CA SER A 67 -0.62 -1.35 15.59
C SER A 67 -1.51 -2.11 14.61
N GLY A 68 -2.10 -1.43 13.64
CA GLY A 68 -2.95 -2.06 12.62
C GLY A 68 -2.24 -2.41 11.32
N LEU A 69 -0.94 -2.11 11.21
CA LEU A 69 -0.21 -2.28 9.96
C LEU A 69 0.77 -3.45 10.03
N ASP A 70 0.62 -4.39 9.10
CA ASP A 70 1.59 -5.46 8.90
C ASP A 70 2.39 -5.19 7.64
N VAL A 71 3.70 -5.45 7.70
CA VAL A 71 4.57 -5.40 6.53
C VAL A 71 4.83 -6.84 6.08
N TYR A 72 4.40 -7.18 4.87
CA TYR A 72 4.64 -8.50 4.30
C TYR A 72 5.88 -8.48 3.43
N GLU A 73 6.83 -9.34 3.75
CA GLU A 73 8.06 -9.49 2.98
C GLU A 73 7.87 -10.57 1.91
N THR A 74 7.87 -10.17 0.63
CA THR A 74 7.67 -11.09 -0.48
C THR A 74 8.91 -11.96 -0.73
N ARG A 75 8.67 -13.20 -1.14
CA ARG A 75 9.72 -14.12 -1.57
C ARG A 75 9.87 -14.07 -3.09
N LEU A 76 11.03 -14.50 -3.58
CA LEU A 76 11.30 -14.49 -5.03
C LEU A 76 10.24 -15.27 -5.81
N GLU A 77 9.78 -16.42 -5.29
CA GLU A 77 8.75 -17.23 -5.94
C GLU A 77 7.44 -16.47 -6.12
N GLU A 78 7.11 -15.61 -5.14
CA GLU A 78 5.90 -14.79 -5.20
C GLU A 78 6.05 -13.67 -6.21
N GLU A 79 7.23 -13.07 -6.30
CA GLU A 79 7.51 -12.03 -7.30
C GLU A 79 7.52 -12.61 -8.72
N MET A 80 8.01 -13.84 -8.87
CA MET A 80 7.89 -14.57 -10.15
C MET A 80 6.43 -14.79 -10.52
N ALA A 81 5.62 -15.22 -9.56
CA ALA A 81 4.19 -15.43 -9.78
C ALA A 81 3.49 -14.12 -10.17
N ALA A 82 3.81 -13.02 -9.51
CA ALA A 82 3.26 -11.70 -9.85
C ALA A 82 3.68 -11.29 -11.27
N SER A 83 4.94 -11.52 -11.64
CA SER A 83 5.44 -11.25 -13.00
C SER A 83 4.65 -12.03 -14.05
N MET A 84 4.34 -13.29 -13.78
CA MET A 84 3.57 -14.12 -14.71
C MET A 84 2.12 -13.65 -14.86
N LEU A 85 1.58 -12.91 -13.91
CA LEU A 85 0.22 -12.37 -13.99
C LEU A 85 0.12 -11.09 -14.82
N MET A 86 1.22 -10.38 -15.03
CA MET A 86 1.20 -9.03 -15.63
C MET A 86 0.44 -8.97 -16.96
N ASP A 87 0.71 -9.90 -17.86
CA ASP A 87 0.04 -9.90 -19.17
C ASP A 87 -1.44 -10.27 -19.08
N LYS A 88 -1.77 -11.16 -18.15
CA LYS A 88 -3.14 -11.62 -17.97
C LYS A 88 -4.05 -10.54 -17.40
N ILE A 89 -3.57 -9.81 -16.39
CA ILE A 89 -4.37 -8.80 -15.70
C ILE A 89 -4.12 -7.38 -16.21
N LYS A 90 -3.15 -7.21 -17.14
CA LYS A 90 -2.84 -5.92 -17.76
C LYS A 90 -2.42 -4.86 -16.74
N LEU A 91 -1.59 -5.23 -15.77
CA LEU A 91 -1.01 -4.33 -14.79
C LEU A 91 0.50 -4.34 -14.88
N ASP A 92 1.13 -3.23 -14.51
CA ASP A 92 2.57 -3.14 -14.34
C ASP A 92 3.00 -4.00 -13.14
N PHE A 93 4.30 -4.27 -13.01
CA PHE A 93 4.80 -5.20 -12.01
C PHE A 93 4.42 -4.81 -10.58
N ASP A 94 4.57 -3.55 -10.20
CA ASP A 94 4.25 -3.09 -8.85
C ASP A 94 2.76 -3.32 -8.52
N ASP A 95 1.88 -3.01 -9.45
CA ASP A 95 0.43 -3.24 -9.28
C ASP A 95 0.10 -4.73 -9.29
N ALA A 96 0.77 -5.52 -10.14
CA ALA A 96 0.60 -6.97 -10.15
C ALA A 96 1.04 -7.59 -8.84
N LEU A 97 2.12 -7.09 -8.24
CA LEU A 97 2.59 -7.55 -6.94
C LEU A 97 1.58 -7.22 -5.83
N HIS A 98 1.03 -6.00 -5.83
CA HIS A 98 -0.02 -5.63 -4.89
C HIS A 98 -1.25 -6.51 -5.04
N TYR A 99 -1.66 -6.77 -6.29
CA TYR A 99 -2.78 -7.67 -6.58
C TYR A 99 -2.50 -9.08 -6.03
N PHE A 100 -1.30 -9.61 -6.27
CA PHE A 100 -0.91 -10.92 -5.77
C PHE A 100 -1.03 -11.00 -4.24
N ILE A 101 -0.50 -10.00 -3.53
CA ILE A 101 -0.56 -9.95 -2.07
C ILE A 101 -2.01 -9.80 -1.59
N ALA A 102 -2.79 -8.97 -2.26
CA ALA A 102 -4.20 -8.77 -1.94
C ALA A 102 -4.99 -10.08 -2.04
N LYS A 103 -4.73 -10.88 -3.07
CA LYS A 103 -5.37 -12.18 -3.24
C LYS A 103 -4.90 -13.17 -2.17
N LYS A 104 -3.61 -13.17 -1.87
CA LYS A 104 -3.04 -14.05 -0.85
C LYS A 104 -3.68 -13.84 0.52
N PHE A 105 -3.87 -12.59 0.91
CA PHE A 105 -4.45 -12.24 2.21
C PHE A 105 -5.97 -12.10 2.18
N GLU A 106 -6.60 -12.31 1.03
CA GLU A 106 -8.04 -12.19 0.86
C GLU A 106 -8.56 -10.86 1.42
N VAL A 107 -7.88 -9.76 1.06
CA VAL A 107 -8.24 -8.43 1.56
C VAL A 107 -9.62 -8.00 1.06
N GLU A 108 -10.29 -7.16 1.85
CA GLU A 108 -11.59 -6.60 1.48
C GLU A 108 -11.49 -5.64 0.30
N ALA A 109 -10.38 -4.90 0.23
CA ALA A 109 -10.15 -3.91 -0.80
C ALA A 109 -8.67 -3.54 -0.89
N ILE A 110 -8.30 -2.99 -2.06
CA ILE A 110 -7.04 -2.28 -2.24
C ILE A 110 -7.35 -0.80 -2.11
N VAL A 111 -6.69 -0.12 -1.16
CA VAL A 111 -6.87 1.31 -0.97
C VAL A 111 -5.83 2.03 -1.81
N SER A 112 -6.29 2.69 -2.85
CA SER A 112 -5.44 3.32 -3.86
C SER A 112 -6.20 4.38 -4.63
N TYR A 113 -5.48 5.40 -5.09
CA TYR A 113 -6.00 6.37 -6.06
C TYR A 113 -5.80 5.90 -7.52
N ASP A 114 -5.08 4.80 -7.71
CA ASP A 114 -4.78 4.29 -9.04
C ASP A 114 -5.95 3.49 -9.62
N LYS A 115 -6.59 4.06 -10.63
CA LYS A 115 -7.75 3.44 -11.27
C LYS A 115 -7.42 2.19 -12.08
N HIS A 116 -6.14 1.86 -12.28
CA HIS A 116 -5.74 0.60 -12.92
C HIS A 116 -6.30 -0.60 -12.17
N PHE A 117 -6.48 -0.51 -10.84
CA PHE A 117 -7.06 -1.59 -10.05
C PHE A 117 -8.56 -1.80 -10.29
N ASP A 118 -9.24 -0.88 -10.98
CA ASP A 118 -10.66 -1.06 -11.31
C ASP A 118 -10.90 -2.19 -12.32
N THR A 119 -9.84 -2.68 -12.96
CA THR A 119 -9.93 -3.75 -13.99
C THR A 119 -9.77 -5.15 -13.41
N VAL A 120 -9.46 -5.30 -12.13
CA VAL A 120 -9.26 -6.60 -11.49
C VAL A 120 -10.43 -6.96 -10.56
N ASP A 121 -10.44 -8.19 -10.07
CA ASP A 121 -11.55 -8.73 -9.28
C ASP A 121 -11.49 -8.42 -7.79
N ILE A 122 -10.62 -7.48 -7.39
CA ILE A 122 -10.58 -6.96 -6.02
C ILE A 122 -11.07 -5.52 -6.05
N LYS A 123 -11.88 -5.15 -5.08
CA LYS A 123 -12.45 -3.81 -5.00
C LYS A 123 -11.36 -2.79 -4.71
N ARG A 124 -11.32 -1.69 -5.48
CA ARG A 124 -10.51 -0.53 -5.15
C ARG A 124 -11.35 0.45 -4.35
N ARG A 125 -10.79 1.02 -3.31
CA ARG A 125 -11.42 2.06 -2.50
C ARG A 125 -10.44 3.21 -2.28
N GLU A 126 -10.98 4.38 -1.97
CA GLU A 126 -10.18 5.56 -1.62
C GLU A 126 -10.28 5.80 -0.12
N PRO A 127 -9.29 6.49 0.48
CA PRO A 127 -9.26 6.71 1.93
C PRO A 127 -10.53 7.31 2.53
N THR A 128 -11.20 8.21 1.79
CA THR A 128 -12.42 8.86 2.28
C THR A 128 -13.55 7.89 2.58
N GLU A 129 -13.54 6.72 1.99
CA GLU A 129 -14.57 5.71 2.23
C GLU A 129 -14.50 5.08 3.62
N TYR A 130 -13.41 5.35 4.35
CA TYR A 130 -13.18 4.83 5.71
C TYR A 130 -13.21 5.92 6.79
N LEU A 131 -13.54 7.13 6.42
CA LEU A 131 -13.55 8.28 7.36
C LEU A 131 -14.93 8.63 7.88
#